data_d0777cda4bcf1d0aa8cc01b7e162e5da
#
_entry.id   d0777cda4bcf1d0aa8cc01b7e162e5da
#
_cell.length_a   1.000
_cell.length_b   1.000
_cell.length_c   1.000
_cell.angle_alpha   90.00
_cell.angle_beta   90.00
_cell.angle_gamma   90.00
#
_symmetry.space_group_name_H-M   'P 1'
#
loop_
_entity.id
_entity.type
_entity.pdbx_description
1 polymer ?
#
loop_
_entity_poly.entity_id
_entity_poly.type
_entity_poly.pdbx_seq_one_letter_code
_entity_poly.pdbx_strand_id
1 'polypeptide(L)'
;FAPKEKEFLKKLYSVLENEKVTYLHSGDLDYGGIKIFQNIKEKVFPQLRPVYMDTEVFEKYQEYAEPLEKQKLEKIRKLKEPLLQPLIEKIAATGLGIEQESFLLKGEYDL
;
A
#
# COMPACT_ATOMS: atom_id res chain seq x y z
N PHE A 1 12.34 -0.18 -1.15
CA PHE A 1 12.93 -1.50 -1.36
C PHE A 1 14.40 -1.38 -1.75
N ALA A 2 15.22 -2.24 -1.17
CA ALA A 2 16.62 -2.36 -1.58
C ALA A 2 16.70 -3.04 -2.96
N PRO A 3 17.73 -2.74 -3.78
CA PRO A 3 17.86 -3.35 -5.10
C PRO A 3 17.85 -4.87 -5.08
N LYS A 4 18.45 -5.49 -4.07
CA LYS A 4 18.48 -6.95 -3.95
C LYS A 4 17.09 -7.53 -3.74
N GLU A 5 16.23 -6.82 -3.00
CA GLU A 5 14.86 -7.26 -2.76
C GLU A 5 14.04 -7.19 -4.03
N LYS A 6 14.23 -6.16 -4.84
CA LYS A 6 13.56 -6.04 -6.13
C LYS A 6 13.96 -7.16 -7.08
N GLU A 7 15.24 -7.52 -7.10
CA GLU A 7 15.72 -8.62 -7.93
C GLU A 7 15.12 -9.95 -7.52
N PHE A 8 15.05 -10.19 -6.21
CA PHE A 8 14.42 -11.40 -5.69
C PHE A 8 12.95 -11.47 -6.09
N LEU A 9 12.22 -10.35 -5.95
CA LEU A 9 10.82 -10.29 -6.30
C LEU A 9 10.58 -10.53 -7.79
N LYS A 10 11.45 -10.01 -8.66
CA LYS A 10 11.35 -10.25 -10.09
C LYS A 10 11.52 -11.72 -10.44
N LYS A 11 12.47 -12.39 -9.81
CA LYS A 11 12.69 -13.81 -10.03
C LYS A 11 11.51 -14.63 -9.54
N LEU A 12 10.99 -14.28 -8.38
CA LEU A 12 9.82 -14.95 -7.83
C LEU A 12 8.61 -14.78 -8.76
N TYR A 13 8.39 -13.57 -9.28
CA TYR A 13 7.33 -13.31 -10.22
C TYR A 13 7.46 -14.18 -11.47
N SER A 14 8.67 -14.25 -12.03
CA SER A 14 8.90 -15.05 -13.23
C SER A 14 8.56 -16.52 -13.04
N VAL A 15 8.84 -17.07 -11.87
CA VAL A 15 8.49 -18.46 -11.55
C VAL A 15 7.00 -18.62 -11.35
N LEU A 16 6.37 -17.75 -10.55
CA LEU A 16 4.98 -17.89 -10.16
C LEU A 16 4.00 -17.46 -11.26
N GLU A 17 4.44 -16.63 -12.20
CA GLU A 17 3.59 -16.17 -13.30
C GLU A 17 2.97 -17.34 -14.07
N ASN A 18 3.74 -18.38 -14.31
CA ASN A 18 3.28 -19.55 -15.02
C ASN A 18 2.31 -20.40 -14.19
N GLU A 19 2.31 -20.20 -12.88
CA GLU A 19 1.41 -20.91 -11.97
C GLU A 19 0.06 -20.22 -11.81
N LYS A 20 -0.13 -19.09 -12.47
CA LYS A 20 -1.37 -18.28 -12.40
C LYS A 20 -1.71 -17.89 -10.96
N VAL A 21 -0.71 -17.53 -10.19
CA VAL A 21 -0.87 -17.10 -8.79
C VAL A 21 -1.32 -15.65 -8.74
N THR A 22 -2.19 -15.34 -7.77
CA THR A 22 -2.59 -13.97 -7.50
C THR A 22 -1.55 -13.30 -6.61
N TYR A 23 -1.09 -12.12 -7.01
CA TYR A 23 -0.10 -11.36 -6.25
C TYR A 23 -0.79 -10.28 -5.45
N LEU A 24 -0.60 -10.32 -4.12
CA LEU A 24 -1.20 -9.37 -3.21
C LEU A 24 -0.14 -8.57 -2.48
N HIS A 25 -0.46 -7.32 -2.17
CA HIS A 25 0.43 -6.44 -1.42
C HIS A 25 -0.35 -5.70 -0.35
N SER A 26 0.22 -5.62 0.83
CA SER A 26 -0.29 -4.81 1.91
C SER A 26 0.83 -3.90 2.41
N GLY A 27 0.49 -2.69 2.80
CA GLY A 27 1.49 -1.73 3.26
C GLY A 27 0.85 -0.63 4.08
N ASP A 28 1.66 0.37 4.40
CA ASP A 28 1.17 1.50 5.19
C ASP A 28 0.10 2.27 4.43
N LEU A 29 -0.90 2.75 5.17
CA LEU A 29 -2.00 3.56 4.60
C LEU A 29 -1.58 5.02 4.64
N ASP A 30 -0.55 5.35 3.88
CA ASP A 30 -0.01 6.70 3.76
C ASP A 30 0.64 6.88 2.39
N TYR A 31 1.22 8.06 2.16
CA TYR A 31 1.85 8.36 0.88
C TYR A 31 2.97 7.37 0.55
N GLY A 32 3.83 7.07 1.54
CA GLY A 32 4.94 6.16 1.35
C GLY A 32 4.49 4.76 0.95
N GLY A 33 3.48 4.23 1.65
CA GLY A 33 2.95 2.91 1.36
C GLY A 33 2.33 2.80 -0.02
N ILE A 34 1.60 3.84 -0.43
CA ILE A 34 0.99 3.88 -1.76
C ILE A 34 2.06 3.95 -2.84
N LYS A 35 3.13 4.74 -2.64
CA LYS A 35 4.23 4.83 -3.60
C LYS A 35 4.97 3.50 -3.73
N ILE A 36 5.15 2.79 -2.63
CA ILE A 36 5.76 1.46 -2.67
C ILE A 36 4.90 0.51 -3.50
N PHE A 37 3.60 0.52 -3.28
CA PHE A 37 2.66 -0.28 -4.07
C PHE A 37 2.80 0.02 -5.57
N GLN A 38 2.78 1.30 -5.93
CA GLN A 38 2.90 1.70 -7.33
C GLN A 38 4.23 1.26 -7.95
N ASN A 39 5.33 1.40 -7.22
CA ASN A 39 6.64 1.00 -7.71
C ASN A 39 6.71 -0.49 -7.98
N ILE A 40 6.19 -1.30 -7.07
CA ILE A 40 6.20 -2.76 -7.23
C ILE A 40 5.31 -3.14 -8.42
N LYS A 41 4.13 -2.55 -8.50
CA LYS A 41 3.19 -2.84 -9.59
C LYS A 41 3.78 -2.50 -10.95
N GLU A 42 4.43 -1.34 -11.06
CA GLU A 42 4.96 -0.89 -12.35
C GLU A 42 6.22 -1.65 -12.76
N LYS A 43 7.09 -1.94 -11.80
CA LYS A 43 8.46 -2.41 -12.11
C LYS A 43 8.69 -3.89 -11.87
N VAL A 44 7.86 -4.53 -11.06
CA VAL A 44 8.08 -5.92 -10.68
C VAL A 44 6.86 -6.80 -10.97
N PHE A 45 5.70 -6.45 -10.40
CA PHE A 45 4.48 -7.25 -10.51
C PHE A 45 3.34 -6.44 -11.12
N PRO A 46 3.21 -6.40 -12.46
CA PRO A 46 2.14 -5.62 -13.09
C PRO A 46 0.72 -6.03 -12.67
N GLN A 47 0.56 -7.26 -12.21
CA GLN A 47 -0.74 -7.80 -11.79
C GLN A 47 -0.99 -7.67 -10.29
N LEU A 48 -0.15 -6.89 -9.59
CA LEU A 48 -0.26 -6.72 -8.16
C LEU A 48 -1.60 -6.08 -7.77
N ARG A 49 -2.20 -6.62 -6.70
CA ARG A 49 -3.45 -6.10 -6.14
C ARG A 49 -3.23 -5.68 -4.70
N PRO A 50 -3.88 -4.61 -4.24
CA PRO A 50 -3.78 -4.21 -2.85
C PRO A 50 -4.69 -5.09 -1.98
N VAL A 51 -4.24 -5.34 -0.75
CA VAL A 51 -5.03 -6.02 0.28
C VAL A 51 -4.85 -5.25 1.59
N TYR A 52 -5.95 -5.05 2.31
CA TYR A 52 -5.95 -4.26 3.55
C TYR A 52 -5.44 -2.82 3.36
N MET A 53 -5.58 -2.29 2.15
CA MET A 53 -5.25 -0.91 1.81
C MET A 53 -6.51 -0.24 1.28
N ASP A 54 -7.56 -0.19 2.08
CA ASP A 54 -8.85 0.35 1.68
C ASP A 54 -9.44 1.23 2.77
N THR A 55 -10.59 1.84 2.47
CA THR A 55 -11.23 2.76 3.39
C THR A 55 -11.80 2.06 4.62
N GLU A 56 -12.22 0.82 4.50
CA GLU A 56 -12.73 0.07 5.65
C GLU A 56 -11.65 -0.16 6.69
N VAL A 57 -10.46 -0.59 6.24
CA VAL A 57 -9.33 -0.79 7.14
C VAL A 57 -8.89 0.54 7.73
N PHE A 58 -8.87 1.60 6.92
CA PHE A 58 -8.52 2.93 7.40
C PHE A 58 -9.46 3.37 8.52
N GLU A 59 -10.76 3.24 8.32
CA GLU A 59 -11.75 3.64 9.33
C GLU A 59 -11.66 2.79 10.59
N LYS A 60 -11.43 1.49 10.43
CA LYS A 60 -11.33 0.58 11.57
C LYS A 60 -10.18 0.93 12.49
N TYR A 61 -9.06 1.36 11.93
CA TYR A 61 -7.85 1.66 12.70
C TYR A 61 -7.52 3.15 12.75
N GLN A 62 -8.48 4.01 12.45
CA GLN A 62 -8.25 5.45 12.41
C GLN A 62 -7.76 6.02 13.75
N GLU A 63 -8.09 5.37 14.86
CA GLU A 63 -7.61 5.81 16.17
C GLU A 63 -6.09 5.74 16.31
N TYR A 64 -5.43 4.96 15.46
CA TYR A 64 -3.96 4.86 15.45
C TYR A 64 -3.33 5.74 14.37
N ALA A 65 -4.15 6.49 13.64
CA ALA A 65 -3.65 7.33 12.56
C ALA A 65 -2.91 8.55 13.12
N GLU A 66 -1.93 9.01 12.34
CA GLU A 66 -1.16 10.19 12.68
C GLU A 66 -1.25 11.22 11.56
N PRO A 67 -1.15 12.52 11.87
CA PRO A 67 -1.18 13.56 10.85
C PRO A 67 -0.01 13.43 9.88
N LEU A 68 -0.29 13.60 8.59
CA LEU A 68 0.74 13.63 7.58
C LEU A 68 1.39 15.00 7.52
N GLU A 69 2.67 15.02 7.13
CA GLU A 69 3.35 16.27 6.85
C GLU A 69 2.66 16.98 5.68
N LYS A 70 2.66 18.30 5.72
CA LYS A 70 2.00 19.11 4.70
C LYS A 70 2.47 18.77 3.29
N GLN A 71 3.77 18.57 3.11
CA GLN A 71 4.33 18.23 1.81
C GLN A 71 3.82 16.87 1.29
N LYS A 72 3.72 15.89 2.17
CA LYS A 72 3.20 14.57 1.79
C LYS A 72 1.72 14.62 1.48
N LEU A 73 0.97 15.42 2.22
CA LEU A 73 -0.46 15.58 1.97
C LEU A 73 -0.70 16.22 0.60
N GLU A 74 0.10 17.20 0.22
CA GLU A 74 0.00 17.82 -1.09
C GLU A 74 0.31 16.83 -2.20
N LYS A 75 1.30 15.95 -2.00
CA LYS A 75 1.63 14.90 -2.95
C LYS A 75 0.51 13.87 -3.08
N ILE A 76 -0.13 13.53 -1.97
CA ILE A 76 -1.27 12.60 -1.96
C ILE A 76 -2.41 13.15 -2.81
N ARG A 77 -2.70 14.44 -2.69
CA ARG A 77 -3.78 15.07 -3.46
C ARG A 77 -3.57 15.01 -4.97
N LYS A 78 -2.33 14.91 -5.38
CA LYS A 78 -1.96 14.85 -6.81
C LYS A 78 -1.76 13.44 -7.31
N LEU A 79 -1.77 12.46 -6.41
CA LEU A 79 -1.45 11.08 -6.74
C LEU A 79 -2.64 10.41 -7.43
N LYS A 80 -2.34 9.63 -8.47
CA LYS A 80 -3.34 8.86 -9.21
C LYS A 80 -2.99 7.39 -9.13
N GLU A 81 -3.86 6.60 -8.57
CA GLU A 81 -3.74 5.14 -8.55
C GLU A 81 -5.15 4.55 -8.50
N PRO A 82 -5.69 4.09 -9.62
CA PRO A 82 -7.09 3.61 -9.68
C PRO A 82 -7.43 2.54 -8.63
N LEU A 83 -6.50 1.64 -8.33
CA LEU A 83 -6.74 0.57 -7.37
C LEU A 83 -6.81 1.06 -5.92
N LEU A 84 -6.24 2.22 -5.64
CA LEU A 84 -6.19 2.80 -4.30
C LEU A 84 -6.87 4.17 -4.23
N GLN A 85 -7.60 4.56 -5.27
CA GLN A 85 -8.17 5.90 -5.33
C GLN A 85 -9.10 6.22 -4.15
N PRO A 86 -10.00 5.31 -3.71
CA PRO A 86 -10.82 5.60 -2.54
C PRO A 86 -9.99 5.85 -1.27
N LEU A 87 -8.92 5.08 -1.09
CA LEU A 87 -8.02 5.28 0.05
C LEU A 87 -7.29 6.61 -0.05
N ILE A 88 -6.80 6.95 -1.24
CA ILE A 88 -6.11 8.22 -1.48
C ILE A 88 -7.03 9.39 -1.12
N GLU A 89 -8.28 9.34 -1.55
CA GLU A 89 -9.24 10.38 -1.25
C GLU A 89 -9.53 10.48 0.26
N LYS A 90 -9.60 9.35 0.94
CA LYS A 90 -9.81 9.32 2.38
C LYS A 90 -8.62 9.94 3.12
N ILE A 91 -7.41 9.59 2.73
CA ILE A 91 -6.19 10.17 3.32
C ILE A 91 -6.15 11.67 3.07
N ALA A 92 -6.47 12.11 1.86
CA ALA A 92 -6.48 13.54 1.51
C ALA A 92 -7.53 14.30 2.31
N ALA A 93 -8.70 13.70 2.52
CA ALA A 93 -9.80 14.35 3.24
C ALA A 93 -9.52 14.47 4.74
N THR A 94 -8.88 13.47 5.34
CA THR A 94 -8.60 13.46 6.78
C THR A 94 -7.24 14.07 7.14
N GLY A 95 -6.30 14.05 6.21
CA GLY A 95 -4.92 14.47 6.49
C GLY A 95 -4.16 13.48 7.36
N LEU A 96 -4.64 12.26 7.48
CA LEU A 96 -4.07 11.23 8.36
C LEU A 96 -3.52 10.06 7.57
N GLY A 97 -2.53 9.38 8.15
CA GLY A 97 -2.00 8.12 7.63
C GLY A 97 -1.87 7.10 8.74
N ILE A 98 -1.89 5.82 8.39
CA ILE A 98 -1.80 4.72 9.36
C ILE A 98 -0.68 3.79 8.96
N GLU A 99 0.25 3.52 9.88
CA GLU A 99 1.28 2.54 9.64
C GLU A 99 0.69 1.13 9.75
N GLN A 100 1.07 0.26 8.82
CA GLN A 100 0.58 -1.12 8.79
C GLN A 100 0.82 -1.84 10.12
N GLU A 101 1.95 -1.57 10.74
CA GLU A 101 2.31 -2.17 12.03
C GLU A 101 1.24 -1.95 13.09
N SER A 102 0.53 -0.82 13.03
CA SER A 102 -0.49 -0.50 14.02
C SER A 102 -1.62 -1.51 14.04
N PHE A 103 -2.05 -2.01 12.90
CA PHE A 103 -3.13 -3.00 12.88
C PHE A 103 -2.65 -4.44 12.84
N LEU A 104 -1.44 -4.70 12.36
CA LEU A 104 -0.87 -6.05 12.41
C LEU A 104 -0.60 -6.49 13.85
N LEU A 105 -0.13 -5.55 14.69
CA LEU A 105 0.14 -5.84 16.10
C LEU A 105 -1.13 -6.16 16.89
N LYS A 106 -2.31 -5.79 16.37
CA LYS A 106 -3.57 -6.12 17.02
C LYS A 106 -4.03 -7.55 16.72
N GLY A 107 -3.34 -8.25 15.82
CA GLY A 107 -3.65 -9.64 15.51
C GLY A 107 -4.97 -9.86 14.81
N GLU A 108 -5.54 -8.84 14.19
CA GLU A 108 -6.81 -8.94 13.52
C GLU A 108 -6.71 -9.38 12.05
N TYR A 109 -5.54 -9.21 11.47
CA TYR A 109 -5.29 -9.63 10.09
C TYR A 109 -4.06 -10.53 10.06
N ASP A 110 -4.20 -11.62 9.33
CA ASP A 110 -3.15 -12.59 9.14
C ASP A 110 -2.66 -12.45 7.70
N LEU A 111 -1.46 -11.93 7.54
CA LEU A 111 -0.88 -11.71 6.22
C LEU A 111 0.11 -12.83 5.79
#